data_d73c97281ac9dee18c9a5c9199b35fb9
#
_entry.id   d73c97281ac9dee18c9a5c9199b35fb9
#
_cell.length_a   1.000
_cell.length_b   1.000
_cell.length_c   1.000
_cell.angle_alpha   90.00
_cell.angle_beta   90.00
_cell.angle_gamma   90.00
#
_symmetry.space_group_name_H-M   'P 1'
#
loop_
_entity.id
_entity.type
_entity.pdbx_description
1 polymer ?
#
loop_
_entity_poly.entity_id
_entity_poly.type
_entity_poly.pdbx_seq_one_letter_code
_entity_poly.pdbx_strand_id
1 'polypeptide(L)'
;MPSVETRSWERFALPNGLRVVLAPDRSAPVVGVAVVYDVGIRSEPQGRTGFAHLFEHLMFQGSANLEKLAHFRYVQGSGGQFNGSTHLDYTDYFEILPSNALERALFLEADRMRGPRLTEENLRNQVDVVKEEIRVNVLNRPYGAFPWLKLPPVLFDTFPNAHDGYGSFDDLEAATVSDAADFFERYYAAGNAVLAVAGDLDVAQATEFVQRHFSDVPARPAPPRPDFAEPDLTAERRTSYVDKLAPLPALAAAWRVPDPLTDLASYLPYVVLAEVLTDGDASRLVRRLVLTDRIVTSIGGYVSFMGDAFDVRDPTALLLEARLPPDGSVDRVLAVTAEEIDRVAQDGLDEAELTRTVARMSTHLLREADTVLNRALRHAVYEQQRADPALSHELPRRLAEVSEDQVRAAAARLSANRRAVVEVVPGGGAR
;
A
#
# COMPACT_ATOMS: atom_id res chain seq x y z
N MET A 1 5.51 -29.38 -11.76
CA MET A 1 4.52 -28.30 -11.70
C MET A 1 4.06 -28.02 -13.13
N PRO A 2 2.76 -27.81 -13.43
CA PRO A 2 2.38 -27.36 -14.74
C PRO A 2 3.08 -26.04 -15.04
N SER A 3 3.60 -25.90 -16.24
CA SER A 3 4.17 -24.64 -16.72
C SER A 3 3.09 -23.56 -16.61
N VAL A 4 3.29 -22.58 -15.72
CA VAL A 4 2.51 -21.36 -15.76
C VAL A 4 2.80 -20.76 -17.15
N GLU A 5 1.81 -20.79 -18.04
CA GLU A 5 1.91 -20.06 -19.29
C GLU A 5 2.31 -18.62 -18.94
N THR A 6 3.47 -18.20 -19.38
CA THR A 6 3.93 -16.83 -19.26
C THR A 6 2.93 -15.98 -20.03
N ARG A 7 1.94 -15.40 -19.32
CA ARG A 7 1.01 -14.45 -19.93
C ARG A 7 1.87 -13.32 -20.51
N SER A 8 1.78 -13.12 -21.81
CA SER A 8 2.53 -12.09 -22.50
C SER A 8 1.97 -10.71 -22.13
N TRP A 9 2.83 -9.75 -21.93
CA TRP A 9 2.45 -8.33 -21.86
C TRP A 9 3.29 -7.53 -22.84
N GLU A 10 2.72 -6.42 -23.29
CA GLU A 10 3.40 -5.44 -24.12
C GLU A 10 3.75 -4.22 -23.27
N ARG A 11 4.95 -3.68 -23.44
CA ARG A 11 5.44 -2.49 -22.73
C ARG A 11 5.96 -1.46 -23.73
N PHE A 12 5.46 -0.23 -23.60
CA PHE A 12 5.96 0.89 -24.40
C PHE A 12 5.80 2.22 -23.64
N ALA A 13 6.33 3.31 -24.18
CA ALA A 13 6.11 4.65 -23.67
C ALA A 13 5.65 5.58 -24.80
N LEU A 14 4.76 6.52 -24.45
CA LEU A 14 4.37 7.59 -25.35
C LEU A 14 5.42 8.72 -25.35
N PRO A 15 5.48 9.57 -26.39
CA PRO A 15 6.40 10.70 -26.45
C PRO A 15 6.28 11.70 -25.29
N ASN A 16 5.12 11.77 -24.62
CA ASN A 16 4.91 12.61 -23.45
C ASN A 16 5.42 11.98 -22.14
N GLY A 17 6.03 10.79 -22.22
CA GLY A 17 6.63 10.09 -21.09
C GLY A 17 5.72 9.08 -20.38
N LEU A 18 4.43 8.98 -20.73
CA LEU A 18 3.52 7.98 -20.15
C LEU A 18 4.01 6.57 -20.47
N ARG A 19 4.29 5.78 -19.46
CA ARG A 19 4.61 4.36 -19.58
C ARG A 19 3.34 3.54 -19.64
N VAL A 20 3.29 2.54 -20.49
CA VAL A 20 2.10 1.72 -20.74
C VAL A 20 2.46 0.24 -20.66
N VAL A 21 1.61 -0.53 -19.96
CA VAL A 21 1.67 -1.99 -19.89
C VAL A 21 0.32 -2.56 -20.34
N LEU A 22 0.32 -3.40 -21.36
CA LEU A 22 -0.88 -4.08 -21.86
C LEU A 22 -0.74 -5.59 -21.60
N ALA A 23 -1.63 -6.16 -20.82
CA ALA A 23 -1.61 -7.57 -20.42
C ALA A 23 -2.89 -8.29 -20.89
N PRO A 24 -2.93 -8.83 -22.12
CA PRO A 24 -4.10 -9.48 -22.69
C PRO A 24 -4.43 -10.78 -21.98
N ASP A 25 -5.70 -10.98 -21.65
CA ASP A 25 -6.28 -12.21 -21.10
C ASP A 25 -7.75 -12.32 -21.50
N ARG A 26 -8.04 -13.16 -22.48
CA ARG A 26 -9.39 -13.34 -23.03
C ARG A 26 -10.26 -14.35 -22.28
N SER A 27 -9.91 -14.69 -21.04
CA SER A 27 -10.65 -15.66 -20.23
C SER A 27 -12.05 -15.19 -19.80
N ALA A 28 -12.25 -13.86 -19.72
CA ALA A 28 -13.53 -13.23 -19.40
C ALA A 28 -13.67 -11.90 -20.17
N PRO A 29 -14.89 -11.50 -20.57
CA PRO A 29 -15.12 -10.29 -21.38
C PRO A 29 -15.07 -9.00 -20.55
N VAL A 30 -14.02 -8.84 -19.78
CA VAL A 30 -13.79 -7.69 -18.90
C VAL A 30 -12.36 -7.19 -19.01
N VAL A 31 -12.17 -5.89 -18.75
CA VAL A 31 -10.87 -5.24 -18.66
C VAL A 31 -10.74 -4.50 -17.34
N GLY A 32 -9.52 -4.52 -16.79
CA GLY A 32 -9.10 -3.63 -15.72
C GLY A 32 -8.15 -2.57 -16.30
N VAL A 33 -8.40 -1.33 -15.97
CA VAL A 33 -7.55 -0.18 -16.31
C VAL A 33 -7.04 0.42 -15.01
N ALA A 34 -5.73 0.64 -14.88
CA ALA A 34 -5.13 1.26 -13.72
C ALA A 34 -4.14 2.34 -14.15
N VAL A 35 -4.24 3.51 -13.52
CA VAL A 35 -3.26 4.60 -13.67
C VAL A 35 -2.63 4.84 -12.31
N VAL A 36 -1.31 4.71 -12.24
CA VAL A 36 -0.52 4.89 -11.01
C VAL A 36 0.40 6.09 -11.17
N TYR A 37 0.32 7.04 -10.26
CA TYR A 37 1.17 8.22 -10.20
C TYR A 37 2.21 8.06 -9.10
N ASP A 38 3.47 8.45 -9.36
CA ASP A 38 4.56 8.47 -8.37
C ASP A 38 4.41 9.65 -7.42
N VAL A 39 3.36 9.61 -6.62
CA VAL A 39 3.04 10.57 -5.57
C VAL A 39 2.18 9.89 -4.53
N GLY A 40 2.58 9.95 -3.28
CA GLY A 40 1.85 9.37 -2.15
C GLY A 40 2.05 10.22 -0.90
N ILE A 41 1.69 9.67 0.25
CA ILE A 41 1.79 10.34 1.55
C ILE A 41 3.18 10.95 1.77
N ARG A 42 4.25 10.22 1.47
CA ARG A 42 5.63 10.69 1.66
C ARG A 42 6.01 11.89 0.79
N SER A 43 5.24 12.18 -0.26
CA SER A 43 5.48 13.32 -1.14
C SER A 43 4.90 14.63 -0.60
N GLU A 44 4.15 14.57 0.48
CA GLU A 44 3.49 15.74 1.07
C GLU A 44 4.50 16.68 1.72
N PRO A 45 4.43 17.99 1.44
CA PRO A 45 5.28 18.94 2.12
C PRO A 45 4.78 19.22 3.54
N GLN A 46 5.69 19.57 4.43
CA GLN A 46 5.34 19.99 5.79
C GLN A 46 4.36 21.17 5.77
N GLY A 47 3.30 21.10 6.57
CA GLY A 47 2.21 22.08 6.59
C GLY A 47 1.18 21.87 5.47
N ARG A 48 1.22 20.73 4.78
CA ARG A 48 0.26 20.29 3.78
C ARG A 48 -0.02 18.78 3.90
N THR A 49 -0.14 18.30 5.12
CA THR A 49 -0.45 16.89 5.39
C THR A 49 -1.87 16.54 4.95
N GLY A 50 -2.06 15.34 4.42
CA GLY A 50 -3.32 14.87 3.86
C GLY A 50 -3.58 15.32 2.42
N PHE A 51 -2.62 16.01 1.77
CA PHE A 51 -2.80 16.54 0.42
C PHE A 51 -2.88 15.45 -0.64
N ALA A 52 -2.11 14.37 -0.51
CA ALA A 52 -2.17 13.25 -1.44
C ALA A 52 -3.56 12.60 -1.43
N HIS A 53 -4.11 12.37 -0.24
CA HIS A 53 -5.45 11.82 -0.06
C HIS A 53 -6.56 12.81 -0.50
N LEU A 54 -6.45 14.08 -0.12
CA LEU A 54 -7.38 15.11 -0.60
C LEU A 54 -7.38 15.18 -2.13
N PHE A 55 -6.20 15.03 -2.75
CA PHE A 55 -6.07 15.09 -4.19
C PHE A 55 -6.70 13.88 -4.89
N GLU A 56 -6.62 12.68 -4.28
CA GLU A 56 -7.36 11.51 -4.73
C GLU A 56 -8.86 11.84 -4.88
N HIS A 57 -9.46 12.49 -3.88
CA HIS A 57 -10.86 12.92 -3.93
C HIS A 57 -11.13 13.98 -5.01
N LEU A 58 -10.24 14.96 -5.16
CA LEU A 58 -10.38 16.04 -6.15
C LEU A 58 -10.39 15.52 -7.58
N MET A 59 -9.66 14.44 -7.86
CA MET A 59 -9.58 13.82 -9.18
C MET A 59 -10.92 13.22 -9.66
N PHE A 60 -11.91 13.06 -8.78
CA PHE A 60 -13.26 12.61 -9.14
C PHE A 60 -14.29 13.76 -9.27
N GLN A 61 -13.87 15.02 -9.10
CA GLN A 61 -14.78 16.18 -9.10
C GLN A 61 -15.01 16.81 -10.47
N GLY A 62 -14.78 16.05 -11.55
CA GLY A 62 -14.82 16.50 -12.94
C GLY A 62 -13.42 16.72 -13.49
N SER A 63 -13.31 16.81 -14.81
CA SER A 63 -12.06 16.89 -15.54
C SER A 63 -12.11 17.91 -16.67
N ALA A 64 -11.10 17.93 -17.53
CA ALA A 64 -10.96 18.96 -18.56
C ALA A 64 -12.23 19.13 -19.42
N ASN A 65 -12.87 18.03 -19.85
CA ASN A 65 -14.05 18.02 -20.69
C ASN A 65 -15.32 17.48 -19.99
N LEU A 66 -15.19 17.01 -18.76
CA LEU A 66 -16.26 16.32 -18.03
C LEU A 66 -16.71 17.11 -16.81
N GLU A 67 -18.02 17.18 -16.62
CA GLU A 67 -18.61 17.74 -15.41
C GLU A 67 -18.45 16.82 -14.20
N LYS A 68 -18.60 17.39 -13.01
CA LYS A 68 -18.72 16.64 -11.75
C LYS A 68 -19.68 15.46 -11.89
N LEU A 69 -19.31 14.29 -11.40
CA LEU A 69 -20.04 13.03 -11.47
C LEU A 69 -20.18 12.42 -12.88
N ALA A 70 -19.64 13.03 -13.93
CA ALA A 70 -19.73 12.45 -15.28
C ALA A 70 -18.93 11.14 -15.36
N HIS A 71 -17.72 11.11 -14.78
CA HIS A 71 -16.91 9.89 -14.67
C HIS A 71 -17.72 8.73 -14.06
N PHE A 72 -18.36 8.99 -12.93
CA PHE A 72 -19.27 8.07 -12.24
C PHE A 72 -20.34 7.49 -13.18
N ARG A 73 -21.06 8.39 -13.85
CA ARG A 73 -22.16 8.00 -14.75
C ARG A 73 -21.69 7.15 -15.92
N TYR A 74 -20.52 7.47 -16.47
CA TYR A 74 -19.98 6.74 -17.63
C TYR A 74 -19.48 5.34 -17.25
N VAL A 75 -18.76 5.20 -16.14
CA VAL A 75 -18.27 3.90 -15.69
C VAL A 75 -19.43 3.00 -15.25
N GLN A 76 -20.28 3.48 -14.35
CA GLN A 76 -21.41 2.68 -13.85
C GLN A 76 -22.45 2.40 -14.92
N GLY A 77 -22.71 3.39 -15.82
CA GLY A 77 -23.58 3.21 -16.97
C GLY A 77 -23.08 2.18 -17.99
N SER A 78 -21.78 1.85 -17.95
CA SER A 78 -21.17 0.75 -18.72
C SER A 78 -21.22 -0.58 -17.98
N GLY A 79 -21.76 -0.64 -16.76
CA GLY A 79 -21.71 -1.83 -15.90
C GLY A 79 -20.37 -2.01 -15.19
N GLY A 80 -19.56 -0.96 -15.11
CA GLY A 80 -18.23 -0.99 -14.48
C GLY A 80 -18.23 -0.49 -13.03
N GLN A 81 -17.08 -0.61 -12.41
CA GLN A 81 -16.74 -0.09 -11.09
C GLN A 81 -15.41 0.67 -11.19
N PHE A 82 -15.20 1.63 -10.32
CA PHE A 82 -13.95 2.39 -10.23
C PHE A 82 -13.69 2.82 -8.79
N ASN A 83 -12.44 3.12 -8.49
CA ASN A 83 -12.01 3.74 -7.24
C ASN A 83 -10.63 4.39 -7.42
N GLY A 84 -10.11 4.97 -6.35
CA GLY A 84 -8.74 5.37 -6.18
C GLY A 84 -8.24 4.95 -4.81
N SER A 85 -6.93 4.94 -4.61
CA SER A 85 -6.32 4.78 -3.31
C SER A 85 -4.98 5.51 -3.21
N THR A 86 -4.72 6.03 -2.01
CA THR A 86 -3.48 6.73 -1.69
C THR A 86 -2.63 5.87 -0.78
N HIS A 87 -1.39 5.63 -1.21
CA HIS A 87 -0.39 4.82 -0.51
C HIS A 87 0.77 5.70 -0.02
N LEU A 88 1.75 5.07 0.62
CA LEU A 88 2.94 5.78 1.07
C LEU A 88 3.70 6.44 -0.08
N ASP A 89 3.86 5.73 -1.20
CA ASP A 89 4.74 6.08 -2.30
C ASP A 89 4.04 6.37 -3.62
N TYR A 90 2.75 6.07 -3.74
CA TYR A 90 1.98 6.26 -4.97
C TYR A 90 0.51 6.52 -4.69
N THR A 91 -0.20 7.05 -5.68
CA THR A 91 -1.65 7.12 -5.73
C THR A 91 -2.12 6.46 -7.01
N ASP A 92 -3.12 5.60 -6.91
CA ASP A 92 -3.70 4.90 -8.04
C ASP A 92 -5.16 5.25 -8.27
N TYR A 93 -5.56 5.11 -9.52
CA TYR A 93 -6.95 5.18 -9.97
C TYR A 93 -7.20 4.00 -10.87
N PHE A 94 -8.35 3.36 -10.69
CA PHE A 94 -8.64 2.17 -11.44
C PHE A 94 -10.11 2.02 -11.80
N GLU A 95 -10.33 1.27 -12.85
CA GLU A 95 -11.65 0.90 -13.35
C GLU A 95 -11.67 -0.57 -13.78
N ILE A 96 -12.80 -1.22 -13.57
CA ILE A 96 -13.11 -2.53 -14.15
C ILE A 96 -14.40 -2.41 -14.94
N LEU A 97 -14.37 -2.80 -16.21
CA LEU A 97 -15.49 -2.62 -17.15
C LEU A 97 -15.62 -3.83 -18.08
N PRO A 98 -16.78 -4.03 -18.71
CA PRO A 98 -16.88 -4.88 -19.89
C PRO A 98 -15.87 -4.45 -20.97
N SER A 99 -15.27 -5.39 -21.67
CA SER A 99 -14.16 -5.14 -22.63
C SER A 99 -14.55 -4.18 -23.77
N ASN A 100 -15.81 -4.15 -24.16
CA ASN A 100 -16.33 -3.21 -25.18
C ASN A 100 -16.37 -1.75 -24.71
N ALA A 101 -16.12 -1.48 -23.42
CA ALA A 101 -16.04 -0.13 -22.86
C ALA A 101 -14.59 0.36 -22.67
N LEU A 102 -13.56 -0.41 -23.09
CA LEU A 102 -12.15 -0.07 -22.92
C LEU A 102 -11.82 1.35 -23.43
N GLU A 103 -12.22 1.70 -24.65
CA GLU A 103 -11.93 3.03 -25.20
C GLU A 103 -12.50 4.15 -24.34
N ARG A 104 -13.71 3.94 -23.76
CA ARG A 104 -14.31 4.90 -22.83
C ARG A 104 -13.49 5.07 -21.56
N ALA A 105 -13.04 3.98 -20.95
CA ALA A 105 -12.17 4.05 -19.77
C ALA A 105 -10.88 4.82 -20.07
N LEU A 106 -10.22 4.53 -21.18
CA LEU A 106 -8.99 5.23 -21.59
C LEU A 106 -9.25 6.73 -21.85
N PHE A 107 -10.39 7.09 -22.45
CA PHE A 107 -10.78 8.49 -22.59
C PHE A 107 -10.95 9.18 -21.23
N LEU A 108 -11.65 8.54 -20.28
CA LEU A 108 -11.92 9.09 -18.95
C LEU A 108 -10.60 9.35 -18.18
N GLU A 109 -9.68 8.39 -18.20
CA GLU A 109 -8.38 8.52 -17.55
C GLU A 109 -7.51 9.60 -18.22
N ALA A 110 -7.48 9.65 -19.54
CA ALA A 110 -6.75 10.68 -20.26
C ALA A 110 -7.32 12.07 -20.00
N ASP A 111 -8.64 12.21 -19.91
CA ASP A 111 -9.30 13.50 -19.63
C ASP A 111 -8.99 13.99 -18.22
N ARG A 112 -8.96 13.09 -17.24
CA ARG A 112 -8.55 13.38 -15.87
C ARG A 112 -7.06 13.76 -15.79
N MET A 113 -6.20 13.12 -16.55
CA MET A 113 -4.77 13.43 -16.62
C MET A 113 -4.50 14.80 -17.28
N ARG A 114 -5.37 15.27 -18.18
CA ARG A 114 -5.28 16.63 -18.74
C ARG A 114 -5.52 17.71 -17.67
N GLY A 115 -6.43 17.47 -16.75
CA GLY A 115 -6.68 18.37 -15.64
C GLY A 115 -8.00 18.07 -14.92
N PRO A 116 -7.99 17.99 -13.58
CA PRO A 116 -9.19 17.99 -12.78
C PRO A 116 -9.84 19.39 -12.74
N ARG A 117 -11.11 19.44 -12.41
CA ARG A 117 -11.82 20.72 -12.17
C ARG A 117 -11.53 21.22 -10.75
N LEU A 118 -10.44 21.96 -10.62
CA LEU A 118 -10.03 22.60 -9.36
C LEU A 118 -10.77 23.92 -9.19
N THR A 119 -11.85 23.91 -8.42
CA THR A 119 -12.62 25.10 -8.04
C THR A 119 -12.69 25.22 -6.52
N GLU A 120 -12.89 26.44 -6.02
CA GLU A 120 -13.05 26.68 -4.58
C GLU A 120 -14.18 25.84 -3.98
N GLU A 121 -15.30 25.69 -4.71
CA GLU A 121 -16.44 24.88 -4.30
C GLU A 121 -16.06 23.40 -4.17
N ASN A 122 -15.39 22.83 -5.19
CA ASN A 122 -14.97 21.44 -5.17
C ASN A 122 -13.94 21.19 -4.04
N LEU A 123 -12.96 22.09 -3.89
CA LEU A 123 -11.94 21.98 -2.86
C LEU A 123 -12.57 21.96 -1.46
N ARG A 124 -13.40 22.96 -1.12
CA ARG A 124 -14.08 23.02 0.19
C ARG A 124 -14.95 21.80 0.44
N ASN A 125 -15.71 21.39 -0.55
CA ASN A 125 -16.54 20.19 -0.44
C ASN A 125 -15.70 18.94 -0.13
N GLN A 126 -14.55 18.76 -0.81
CA GLN A 126 -13.71 17.58 -0.56
C GLN A 126 -12.92 17.68 0.75
N VAL A 127 -12.51 18.85 1.18
CA VAL A 127 -11.96 19.06 2.53
C VAL A 127 -12.97 18.61 3.60
N ASP A 128 -14.23 18.98 3.48
CA ASP A 128 -15.27 18.55 4.43
C ASP A 128 -15.51 17.02 4.38
N VAL A 129 -15.47 16.41 3.19
CA VAL A 129 -15.60 14.96 3.01
C VAL A 129 -14.44 14.23 3.68
N VAL A 130 -13.19 14.64 3.42
CA VAL A 130 -11.99 14.04 4.03
C VAL A 130 -12.00 14.20 5.54
N LYS A 131 -12.39 15.38 6.06
CA LYS A 131 -12.54 15.60 7.51
C LYS A 131 -13.59 14.68 8.14
N GLU A 132 -14.70 14.43 7.44
CA GLU A 132 -15.71 13.48 7.93
C GLU A 132 -15.20 12.05 7.88
N GLU A 133 -14.45 11.68 6.86
CA GLU A 133 -13.79 10.39 6.78
C GLU A 133 -12.81 10.16 7.92
N ILE A 134 -11.98 11.16 8.26
CA ILE A 134 -11.10 11.12 9.44
C ILE A 134 -11.92 10.90 10.72
N ARG A 135 -13.06 11.59 10.86
CA ARG A 135 -13.93 11.38 12.04
C ARG A 135 -14.44 9.95 12.12
N VAL A 136 -14.91 9.40 11.00
CA VAL A 136 -15.52 8.06 10.96
C VAL A 136 -14.47 6.97 11.11
N ASN A 137 -13.37 7.04 10.36
CA ASN A 137 -12.40 5.96 10.25
C ASN A 137 -11.30 6.00 11.32
N VAL A 138 -11.02 7.20 11.87
CA VAL A 138 -9.92 7.39 12.81
C VAL A 138 -10.45 7.76 14.20
N LEU A 139 -11.21 8.86 14.31
CA LEU A 139 -11.56 9.43 15.62
C LEU A 139 -12.70 8.72 16.33
N ASN A 140 -13.71 8.23 15.59
CA ASN A 140 -14.92 7.60 16.13
C ASN A 140 -14.90 6.06 16.00
N ARG A 141 -13.75 5.47 15.72
CA ARG A 141 -13.57 4.02 15.59
C ARG A 141 -12.57 3.52 16.63
N PRO A 142 -12.88 2.44 17.39
CA PRO A 142 -11.88 1.78 18.23
C PRO A 142 -10.63 1.42 17.42
N TYR A 143 -9.47 1.77 17.94
CA TYR A 143 -8.18 1.55 17.28
C TYR A 143 -8.05 2.23 15.91
N GLY A 144 -8.84 3.25 15.58
CA GLY A 144 -8.88 3.85 14.25
C GLY A 144 -7.54 4.45 13.76
N ALA A 145 -6.70 4.90 14.69
CA ALA A 145 -5.35 5.39 14.39
C ALA A 145 -4.24 4.34 14.59
N PHE A 146 -4.56 3.14 15.08
CA PHE A 146 -3.60 2.12 15.47
C PHE A 146 -3.57 0.95 14.48
N PRO A 147 -2.39 0.45 14.10
CA PRO A 147 -1.05 1.00 14.42
C PRO A 147 -0.58 2.07 13.43
N TRP A 148 -1.18 2.15 12.25
CA TRP A 148 -0.71 2.76 11.02
C TRP A 148 -0.48 4.29 11.07
N LEU A 149 -1.18 5.02 11.97
CA LEU A 149 -0.90 6.45 12.23
C LEU A 149 -0.04 6.68 13.47
N LYS A 150 -0.07 5.77 14.44
CA LYS A 150 0.60 5.96 15.74
C LYS A 150 2.00 5.40 15.79
N LEU A 151 2.31 4.40 14.99
CA LEU A 151 3.61 3.75 15.01
C LEU A 151 4.68 4.47 14.15
N PRO A 152 4.38 5.02 12.95
CA PRO A 152 5.37 5.72 12.13
C PRO A 152 6.13 6.82 12.87
N PRO A 153 5.50 7.77 13.61
CA PRO A 153 6.23 8.81 14.32
C PRO A 153 7.09 8.33 15.49
N VAL A 154 6.94 7.07 15.90
CA VAL A 154 7.81 6.44 16.91
C VAL A 154 8.99 5.73 16.26
N LEU A 155 8.79 5.18 15.07
CA LEU A 155 9.79 4.42 14.34
C LEU A 155 10.74 5.29 13.51
N PHE A 156 10.21 6.38 12.93
CA PHE A 156 10.90 7.25 11.98
C PHE A 156 11.17 8.63 12.57
N ASP A 157 12.25 9.27 12.09
CA ASP A 157 12.67 10.59 12.51
C ASP A 157 12.36 11.67 11.48
N THR A 158 12.34 11.30 10.18
CA THR A 158 12.11 12.28 9.12
C THR A 158 10.62 12.51 8.88
N PHE A 159 10.27 13.76 8.57
CA PHE A 159 8.88 14.15 8.35
C PHE A 159 8.18 13.28 7.30
N PRO A 160 8.76 12.99 6.12
CA PRO A 160 8.06 12.19 5.10
C PRO A 160 7.60 10.82 5.59
N ASN A 161 8.36 10.18 6.48
CA ASN A 161 8.09 8.83 6.95
C ASN A 161 7.26 8.80 8.24
N ALA A 162 7.25 9.91 9.00
CA ALA A 162 6.65 9.96 10.34
C ALA A 162 5.26 10.61 10.36
N HIS A 163 4.89 11.40 9.34
CA HIS A 163 3.64 12.14 9.38
C HIS A 163 2.42 11.28 9.04
N ASP A 164 1.25 11.79 9.39
CA ASP A 164 -0.06 11.16 9.21
C ASP A 164 -0.58 11.40 7.78
N GLY A 165 -0.86 10.33 7.06
CA GLY A 165 -1.34 10.40 5.68
C GLY A 165 -2.79 10.89 5.52
N TYR A 166 -3.60 10.89 6.58
CA TYR A 166 -4.90 11.57 6.54
C TYR A 166 -4.76 13.09 6.68
N GLY A 167 -3.69 13.54 7.33
CA GLY A 167 -3.41 14.94 7.56
C GLY A 167 -4.13 15.56 8.75
N SER A 168 -3.69 16.74 9.14
CA SER A 168 -4.33 17.53 10.16
C SER A 168 -5.51 18.34 9.59
N PHE A 169 -6.52 18.60 10.43
CA PHE A 169 -7.64 19.47 10.02
C PHE A 169 -7.15 20.89 9.67
N ASP A 170 -6.14 21.40 10.38
CA ASP A 170 -5.58 22.72 10.13
C ASP A 170 -4.93 22.79 8.74
N ASP A 171 -4.14 21.77 8.35
CA ASP A 171 -3.51 21.70 7.03
C ASP A 171 -4.56 21.58 5.91
N LEU A 172 -5.58 20.73 6.11
CA LEU A 172 -6.67 20.56 5.16
C LEU A 172 -7.49 21.83 4.99
N GLU A 173 -7.82 22.55 6.07
CA GLU A 173 -8.56 23.81 6.03
C GLU A 173 -7.75 24.96 5.41
N ALA A 174 -6.42 24.94 5.55
CA ALA A 174 -5.52 25.91 4.93
C ALA A 174 -5.27 25.68 3.44
N ALA A 175 -5.78 24.57 2.87
CA ALA A 175 -5.61 24.24 1.47
C ALA A 175 -6.27 25.28 0.54
N THR A 176 -5.56 25.69 -0.50
CA THR A 176 -6.05 26.62 -1.52
C THR A 176 -6.12 25.96 -2.89
N VAL A 177 -6.91 26.55 -3.79
CA VAL A 177 -6.96 26.09 -5.21
C VAL A 177 -5.58 26.22 -5.86
N SER A 178 -4.78 27.23 -5.49
CA SER A 178 -3.40 27.36 -5.98
C SER A 178 -2.53 26.22 -5.52
N ASP A 179 -2.58 25.82 -4.23
CA ASP A 179 -1.83 24.67 -3.72
C ASP A 179 -2.21 23.39 -4.46
N ALA A 180 -3.51 23.19 -4.72
CA ALA A 180 -4.01 22.04 -5.48
C ALA A 180 -3.52 22.07 -6.94
N ALA A 181 -3.52 23.24 -7.59
CA ALA A 181 -3.00 23.37 -8.95
C ALA A 181 -1.50 23.06 -9.01
N ASP A 182 -0.71 23.59 -8.07
CA ASP A 182 0.74 23.33 -7.98
C ASP A 182 1.04 21.86 -7.74
N PHE A 183 0.24 21.20 -6.89
CA PHE A 183 0.36 19.76 -6.63
C PHE A 183 0.06 18.93 -7.88
N PHE A 184 -1.00 19.27 -8.61
CA PHE A 184 -1.33 18.64 -9.89
C PHE A 184 -0.20 18.81 -10.91
N GLU A 185 0.21 20.05 -11.14
CA GLU A 185 1.27 20.36 -12.12
C GLU A 185 2.57 19.61 -11.82
N ARG A 186 2.89 19.43 -10.54
CA ARG A 186 4.11 18.79 -10.10
C ARG A 186 4.06 17.27 -10.23
N TYR A 187 2.97 16.64 -9.84
CA TYR A 187 2.93 15.19 -9.64
C TYR A 187 2.05 14.42 -10.62
N TYR A 188 0.98 15.04 -11.14
CA TYR A 188 0.02 14.35 -12.02
C TYR A 188 0.38 14.53 -13.51
N ALA A 189 1.63 14.27 -13.82
CA ALA A 189 2.19 14.37 -15.16
C ALA A 189 2.25 13.01 -15.84
N ALA A 190 2.08 12.96 -17.16
CA ALA A 190 2.22 11.75 -17.94
C ALA A 190 3.58 11.05 -17.71
N GLY A 191 4.68 11.83 -17.62
CA GLY A 191 6.01 11.30 -17.33
C GLY A 191 6.17 10.71 -15.93
N ASN A 192 5.27 11.03 -15.00
CA ASN A 192 5.24 10.52 -13.63
C ASN A 192 4.22 9.38 -13.44
N ALA A 193 3.60 8.90 -14.51
CA ALA A 193 2.52 7.94 -14.47
C ALA A 193 2.83 6.63 -15.20
N VAL A 194 2.12 5.59 -14.80
CA VAL A 194 2.02 4.33 -15.53
C VAL A 194 0.56 4.01 -15.76
N LEU A 195 0.20 3.70 -17.00
CA LEU A 195 -1.07 3.13 -17.38
C LEU A 195 -0.91 1.62 -17.59
N ALA A 196 -1.68 0.80 -16.89
CA ALA A 196 -1.77 -0.61 -17.18
C ALA A 196 -3.19 -1.01 -17.57
N VAL A 197 -3.31 -1.87 -18.56
CA VAL A 197 -4.58 -2.48 -18.97
C VAL A 197 -4.41 -3.99 -18.98
N ALA A 198 -5.27 -4.69 -18.25
CA ALA A 198 -5.29 -6.14 -18.23
C ALA A 198 -6.68 -6.67 -18.61
N GLY A 199 -6.76 -7.85 -19.22
CA GLY A 199 -8.02 -8.52 -19.52
C GLY A 199 -8.29 -8.72 -21.00
N ASP A 200 -9.56 -8.75 -21.39
CA ASP A 200 -9.98 -9.04 -22.77
C ASP A 200 -9.75 -7.80 -23.66
N LEU A 201 -8.56 -7.74 -24.19
CA LEU A 201 -8.14 -6.68 -25.10
C LEU A 201 -7.41 -7.24 -26.32
N ASP A 202 -7.52 -6.55 -27.44
CA ASP A 202 -6.61 -6.67 -28.57
C ASP A 202 -5.49 -5.64 -28.43
N VAL A 203 -4.24 -6.08 -28.43
CA VAL A 203 -3.08 -5.22 -28.15
C VAL A 203 -2.94 -4.09 -29.17
N ALA A 204 -3.16 -4.37 -30.46
CA ALA A 204 -3.04 -3.36 -31.50
C ALA A 204 -4.13 -2.28 -31.34
N GLN A 205 -5.35 -2.70 -31.10
CA GLN A 205 -6.48 -1.80 -30.88
C GLN A 205 -6.31 -0.99 -29.58
N ALA A 206 -5.88 -1.63 -28.47
CA ALA A 206 -5.62 -0.95 -27.22
C ALA A 206 -4.49 0.09 -27.36
N THR A 207 -3.43 -0.24 -28.11
CA THR A 207 -2.35 0.70 -28.44
C THR A 207 -2.87 1.90 -29.22
N GLU A 208 -3.74 1.69 -30.22
CA GLU A 208 -4.37 2.78 -30.98
C GLU A 208 -5.21 3.69 -30.06
N PHE A 209 -6.02 3.11 -29.17
CA PHE A 209 -6.81 3.87 -28.21
C PHE A 209 -5.94 4.69 -27.25
N VAL A 210 -4.88 4.08 -26.71
CA VAL A 210 -3.91 4.79 -25.85
C VAL A 210 -3.27 5.95 -26.60
N GLN A 211 -2.80 5.75 -27.84
CA GLN A 211 -2.23 6.81 -28.65
C GLN A 211 -3.25 7.92 -28.95
N ARG A 212 -4.48 7.56 -29.29
CA ARG A 212 -5.56 8.50 -29.59
C ARG A 212 -5.88 9.41 -28.42
N HIS A 213 -5.95 8.86 -27.21
CA HIS A 213 -6.46 9.59 -26.03
C HIS A 213 -5.37 10.22 -25.20
N PHE A 214 -4.16 9.68 -25.17
CA PHE A 214 -3.10 10.17 -24.27
C PHE A 214 -1.98 10.96 -24.97
N SER A 215 -1.87 10.93 -26.31
CA SER A 215 -0.74 11.59 -27.00
C SER A 215 -0.74 13.11 -26.88
N ASP A 216 -1.88 13.73 -26.70
CA ASP A 216 -2.04 15.19 -26.52
C ASP A 216 -2.04 15.63 -25.04
N VAL A 217 -1.92 14.69 -24.10
CA VAL A 217 -1.69 15.03 -22.69
C VAL A 217 -0.34 15.73 -22.58
N PRO A 218 -0.25 16.91 -21.93
CA PRO A 218 0.98 17.67 -21.89
C PRO A 218 2.15 16.87 -21.34
N ALA A 219 3.28 16.89 -22.06
CA ALA A 219 4.52 16.31 -21.60
C ALA A 219 5.09 17.17 -20.44
N ARG A 220 5.15 16.58 -19.27
CA ARG A 220 5.79 17.15 -18.09
C ARG A 220 6.73 16.11 -17.49
N PRO A 221 7.97 16.50 -17.11
CA PRO A 221 8.93 15.56 -16.52
C PRO A 221 8.42 15.10 -15.15
N ALA A 222 8.72 13.85 -14.80
CA ALA A 222 8.55 13.39 -13.44
C ALA A 222 9.40 14.23 -12.49
N PRO A 223 8.91 14.64 -11.31
CA PRO A 223 9.74 15.26 -10.30
C PRO A 223 10.82 14.27 -9.83
N PRO A 224 11.99 14.76 -9.39
CA PRO A 224 12.97 13.88 -8.76
C PRO A 224 12.36 13.22 -7.52
N ARG A 225 12.61 11.93 -7.36
CA ARG A 225 12.19 11.21 -6.16
C ARG A 225 12.91 11.80 -4.95
N PRO A 226 12.19 12.13 -3.86
CA PRO A 226 12.81 12.55 -2.63
C PRO A 226 13.66 11.44 -2.02
N ASP A 227 14.70 11.81 -1.28
CA ASP A 227 15.44 10.90 -0.41
C ASP A 227 14.66 10.75 0.90
N PHE A 228 14.21 9.52 1.17
CA PHE A 228 13.48 9.19 2.38
C PHE A 228 14.35 8.47 3.43
N ALA A 229 15.69 8.49 3.26
CA ALA A 229 16.60 7.84 4.17
C ALA A 229 16.39 8.24 5.63
N GLU A 230 16.49 7.27 6.50
CA GLU A 230 16.30 7.41 7.94
C GLU A 230 17.60 7.11 8.70
N PRO A 231 17.91 7.83 9.76
CA PRO A 231 19.01 7.47 10.64
C PRO A 231 18.75 6.12 11.33
N ASP A 232 19.80 5.38 11.65
CA ASP A 232 19.66 4.09 12.32
C ASP A 232 18.93 4.20 13.66
N LEU A 233 18.00 3.28 13.90
CA LEU A 233 17.37 3.12 15.20
C LEU A 233 18.35 2.37 16.14
N THR A 234 18.90 3.09 17.11
CA THR A 234 19.96 2.58 18.01
C THR A 234 19.44 2.13 19.38
N ALA A 235 18.20 2.48 19.72
CA ALA A 235 17.56 2.11 20.99
C ALA A 235 16.07 1.83 20.76
N GLU A 236 15.45 1.04 21.67
CA GLU A 236 14.01 0.89 21.69
C GLU A 236 13.34 2.24 21.91
N ARG A 237 12.31 2.55 21.12
CA ARG A 237 11.43 3.68 21.33
C ARG A 237 10.06 3.17 21.73
N ARG A 238 9.49 3.72 22.79
CA ARG A 238 8.19 3.27 23.31
C ARG A 238 7.32 4.43 23.68
N THR A 239 6.05 4.32 23.31
CA THR A 239 5.01 5.28 23.69
C THR A 239 3.69 4.57 23.98
N SER A 240 2.80 5.26 24.68
CA SER A 240 1.45 4.80 24.91
C SER A 240 0.46 5.95 24.69
N TYR A 241 -0.77 5.62 24.32
CA TYR A 241 -1.85 6.58 24.27
C TYR A 241 -3.17 5.97 24.74
N VAL A 242 -4.06 6.83 25.22
CA VAL A 242 -5.40 6.42 25.63
C VAL A 242 -6.34 6.48 24.43
N ASP A 243 -6.92 5.33 24.09
CA ASP A 243 -8.06 5.27 23.17
C ASP A 243 -9.34 5.03 23.99
N LYS A 244 -10.20 6.06 24.02
CA LYS A 244 -11.45 6.02 24.80
C LYS A 244 -12.47 5.01 24.27
N LEU A 245 -12.32 4.60 23.01
CA LEU A 245 -13.22 3.68 22.33
C LEU A 245 -12.71 2.24 22.36
N ALA A 246 -11.40 2.04 22.57
CA ALA A 246 -10.80 0.71 22.60
C ALA A 246 -11.36 -0.14 23.74
N PRO A 247 -11.93 -1.32 23.45
CA PRO A 247 -12.45 -2.21 24.50
C PRO A 247 -11.35 -2.98 25.24
N LEU A 248 -10.18 -3.16 24.62
CA LEU A 248 -9.06 -3.94 25.16
C LEU A 248 -7.73 -3.20 24.95
N PRO A 249 -6.72 -3.47 25.78
CA PRO A 249 -5.36 -3.02 25.50
C PRO A 249 -4.84 -3.60 24.18
N ALA A 250 -4.00 -2.83 23.50
CA ALA A 250 -3.35 -3.29 22.28
C ALA A 250 -1.87 -2.89 22.25
N LEU A 251 -1.10 -3.65 21.50
CA LEU A 251 0.33 -3.48 21.32
C LEU A 251 0.67 -3.56 19.84
N ALA A 252 1.50 -2.64 19.36
CA ALA A 252 2.22 -2.78 18.10
C ALA A 252 3.72 -2.64 18.33
N ALA A 253 4.50 -3.49 17.67
CA ALA A 253 5.94 -3.42 17.65
C ALA A 253 6.44 -3.47 16.20
N ALA A 254 7.42 -2.64 15.85
CA ALA A 254 7.95 -2.60 14.50
C ALA A 254 9.47 -2.51 14.46
N TRP A 255 10.07 -3.18 13.48
CA TRP A 255 11.48 -3.16 13.15
C TRP A 255 11.66 -2.76 11.70
N ARG A 256 12.62 -1.86 11.44
CA ARG A 256 12.96 -1.55 10.06
C ARG A 256 13.58 -2.76 9.37
N VAL A 257 13.28 -2.92 8.10
CA VAL A 257 13.75 -4.02 7.25
C VAL A 257 14.57 -3.47 6.07
N PRO A 258 15.34 -4.28 5.34
CA PRO A 258 16.08 -3.85 4.16
C PRO A 258 15.21 -3.19 3.10
N ASP A 259 15.82 -2.37 2.25
CA ASP A 259 15.15 -1.72 1.12
C ASP A 259 14.58 -2.76 0.14
N PRO A 260 13.25 -2.79 -0.05
CA PRO A 260 12.62 -3.73 -0.96
C PRO A 260 12.93 -3.46 -2.44
N LEU A 261 13.40 -2.26 -2.80
CA LEU A 261 13.72 -1.92 -4.19
C LEU A 261 15.14 -2.33 -4.57
N THR A 262 16.11 -1.98 -3.74
CA THR A 262 17.53 -2.17 -4.05
C THR A 262 18.07 -3.50 -3.57
N ASP A 263 17.42 -4.14 -2.59
CA ASP A 263 17.86 -5.42 -2.01
C ASP A 263 16.69 -6.36 -1.71
N LEU A 264 15.93 -6.70 -2.75
CA LEU A 264 14.79 -7.61 -2.62
C LEU A 264 15.20 -8.98 -2.04
N ALA A 265 16.41 -9.46 -2.34
CA ALA A 265 16.90 -10.75 -1.84
C ALA A 265 17.08 -10.76 -0.32
N SER A 266 17.54 -9.65 0.27
CA SER A 266 17.63 -9.51 1.74
C SER A 266 16.28 -9.14 2.37
N TYR A 267 15.35 -8.58 1.62
CA TYR A 267 14.02 -8.20 2.09
C TYR A 267 13.06 -9.38 2.22
N LEU A 268 13.01 -10.28 1.21
CA LEU A 268 12.09 -11.42 1.18
C LEU A 268 12.13 -12.29 2.45
N PRO A 269 13.29 -12.57 3.07
CA PRO A 269 13.34 -13.32 4.33
C PRO A 269 12.53 -12.70 5.46
N TYR A 270 12.38 -11.37 5.53
CA TYR A 270 11.53 -10.71 6.53
C TYR A 270 10.06 -10.87 6.23
N VAL A 271 9.67 -10.86 4.95
CA VAL A 271 8.29 -11.14 4.55
C VAL A 271 7.91 -12.58 4.92
N VAL A 272 8.79 -13.55 4.65
CA VAL A 272 8.61 -14.95 5.06
C VAL A 272 8.58 -15.08 6.59
N LEU A 273 9.46 -14.37 7.31
CA LEU A 273 9.51 -14.39 8.77
C LEU A 273 8.23 -13.87 9.41
N ALA A 274 7.63 -12.80 8.88
CA ALA A 274 6.35 -12.29 9.37
C ALA A 274 5.25 -13.36 9.31
N GLU A 275 5.17 -14.09 8.19
CA GLU A 275 4.22 -15.18 8.00
C GLU A 275 4.48 -16.38 8.93
N VAL A 276 5.76 -16.78 9.10
CA VAL A 276 6.15 -17.83 10.04
C VAL A 276 5.75 -17.49 11.47
N LEU A 277 5.87 -16.21 11.82
CA LEU A 277 5.54 -15.74 13.17
C LEU A 277 4.03 -15.65 13.41
N THR A 278 3.23 -15.25 12.42
CA THR A 278 1.85 -14.81 12.72
C THR A 278 0.76 -15.37 11.80
N ASP A 279 1.08 -15.99 10.64
CA ASP A 279 0.03 -16.37 9.71
C ASP A 279 -0.55 -17.76 10.00
N GLY A 280 -1.80 -17.74 10.49
CA GLY A 280 -2.61 -18.91 10.82
C GLY A 280 -2.25 -19.60 12.14
N ASP A 281 -3.08 -20.55 12.54
CA ASP A 281 -3.01 -21.22 13.84
C ASP A 281 -1.72 -22.03 14.08
N ALA A 282 -1.02 -22.39 13.00
CA ALA A 282 0.26 -23.11 13.08
C ALA A 282 1.47 -22.20 13.25
N SER A 283 1.30 -20.88 13.11
CA SER A 283 2.37 -19.90 13.26
C SER A 283 2.88 -19.83 14.70
N ARG A 284 4.15 -19.44 14.85
CA ARG A 284 4.84 -19.56 16.15
C ARG A 284 4.21 -18.70 17.24
N LEU A 285 3.96 -17.43 16.97
CA LEU A 285 3.38 -16.50 17.95
C LEU A 285 1.90 -16.78 18.21
N VAL A 286 1.11 -17.18 17.23
CA VAL A 286 -0.29 -17.57 17.45
C VAL A 286 -0.33 -18.81 18.36
N ARG A 287 0.45 -19.83 18.07
CA ARG A 287 0.52 -21.03 18.93
C ARG A 287 0.96 -20.69 20.34
N ARG A 288 2.01 -19.88 20.50
CA ARG A 288 2.57 -19.56 21.81
C ARG A 288 1.68 -18.61 22.59
N LEU A 289 1.36 -17.43 22.04
CA LEU A 289 0.72 -16.36 22.77
C LEU A 289 -0.81 -16.51 22.89
N VAL A 290 -1.47 -17.04 21.84
CA VAL A 290 -2.93 -17.18 21.79
C VAL A 290 -3.37 -18.54 22.32
N LEU A 291 -2.79 -19.64 21.78
CA LEU A 291 -3.33 -20.98 22.04
C LEU A 291 -2.74 -21.60 23.33
N THR A 292 -1.44 -21.40 23.60
CA THR A 292 -0.74 -22.02 24.74
C THR A 292 -0.79 -21.14 25.98
N ASP A 293 -0.12 -19.96 25.93
CA ASP A 293 0.04 -19.08 27.09
C ASP A 293 -1.22 -18.25 27.36
N ARG A 294 -2.03 -18.01 26.34
CA ARG A 294 -3.31 -17.25 26.39
C ARG A 294 -3.15 -15.85 26.97
N ILE A 295 -2.01 -15.20 26.68
CA ILE A 295 -1.69 -13.85 27.17
C ILE A 295 -2.08 -12.76 26.16
N VAL A 296 -2.51 -13.13 24.96
CA VAL A 296 -3.17 -12.24 23.99
C VAL A 296 -4.45 -12.89 23.46
N THR A 297 -5.40 -12.07 23.01
CA THR A 297 -6.63 -12.53 22.36
C THR A 297 -6.43 -12.73 20.85
N SER A 298 -5.51 -11.96 20.28
CA SER A 298 -5.10 -12.08 18.87
C SER A 298 -3.70 -11.49 18.68
N ILE A 299 -2.99 -12.01 17.68
CA ILE A 299 -1.74 -11.44 17.18
C ILE A 299 -1.71 -11.59 15.67
N GLY A 300 -1.22 -10.57 14.98
CA GLY A 300 -0.95 -10.54 13.56
C GLY A 300 0.40 -9.88 13.27
N GLY A 301 0.91 -10.08 12.07
CA GLY A 301 2.14 -9.44 11.63
C GLY A 301 2.22 -9.40 10.11
N TYR A 302 2.89 -8.39 9.61
CA TYR A 302 3.06 -8.15 8.18
C TYR A 302 4.26 -7.22 7.95
N VAL A 303 4.66 -7.08 6.71
CA VAL A 303 5.66 -6.11 6.30
C VAL A 303 4.98 -4.99 5.51
N SER A 304 5.37 -3.74 5.74
CA SER A 304 4.73 -2.52 5.26
C SER A 304 3.55 -2.01 6.10
N PHE A 305 3.47 -0.69 6.30
CA PHE A 305 2.40 -0.05 7.10
C PHE A 305 1.03 -0.08 6.43
N MET A 306 0.97 -0.20 5.10
CA MET A 306 -0.28 -0.25 4.33
C MET A 306 -0.68 -1.68 3.94
N GLY A 307 0.06 -2.69 4.38
CA GLY A 307 -0.30 -4.10 4.27
C GLY A 307 0.23 -4.85 3.05
N ASP A 308 0.65 -4.19 1.96
CA ASP A 308 1.31 -4.86 0.83
C ASP A 308 2.83 -4.72 0.95
N ALA A 309 3.51 -5.88 1.02
CA ALA A 309 4.95 -5.94 1.18
C ALA A 309 5.72 -5.57 -0.10
N PHE A 310 5.06 -5.53 -1.27
CA PHE A 310 5.75 -5.40 -2.56
C PHE A 310 5.48 -4.08 -3.29
N ASP A 311 4.63 -3.23 -2.73
CA ASP A 311 4.25 -1.94 -3.30
C ASP A 311 4.90 -0.72 -2.60
N VAL A 312 5.81 -0.96 -1.68
CA VAL A 312 6.45 0.06 -0.83
C VAL A 312 7.93 0.20 -1.15
N ARG A 313 8.47 1.38 -0.86
CA ARG A 313 9.91 1.72 -0.91
C ARG A 313 10.52 1.76 0.49
N ASP A 314 11.85 1.89 0.55
CA ASP A 314 12.58 2.21 1.78
C ASP A 314 12.23 3.65 2.27
N PRO A 315 12.08 3.86 3.58
CA PRO A 315 12.11 2.86 4.65
C PRO A 315 10.77 2.15 4.84
N THR A 316 10.83 0.88 5.18
CA THR A 316 9.66 0.09 5.57
C THR A 316 9.97 -0.79 6.79
N ALA A 317 8.97 -1.48 7.31
CA ALA A 317 9.10 -2.21 8.56
C ALA A 317 8.33 -3.53 8.56
N LEU A 318 8.85 -4.50 9.32
CA LEU A 318 8.08 -5.63 9.82
C LEU A 318 7.33 -5.17 11.06
N LEU A 319 6.01 -5.38 11.08
CA LEU A 319 5.11 -5.02 12.18
C LEU A 319 4.53 -6.28 12.81
N LEU A 320 4.36 -6.22 14.11
CA LEU A 320 3.54 -7.15 14.89
C LEU A 320 2.49 -6.34 15.65
N GLU A 321 1.24 -6.78 15.63
CA GLU A 321 0.18 -6.17 16.44
C GLU A 321 -0.58 -7.23 17.23
N ALA A 322 -0.90 -6.92 18.48
CA ALA A 322 -1.62 -7.82 19.37
C ALA A 322 -2.73 -7.09 20.12
N ARG A 323 -3.79 -7.83 20.43
CA ARG A 323 -4.83 -7.43 21.40
C ARG A 323 -4.66 -8.26 22.65
N LEU A 324 -4.70 -7.59 23.80
CA LEU A 324 -4.48 -8.22 25.10
C LEU A 324 -5.79 -8.37 25.86
N PRO A 325 -5.91 -9.33 26.80
CA PRO A 325 -6.99 -9.32 27.77
C PRO A 325 -6.89 -8.06 28.68
N PRO A 326 -7.96 -7.69 29.43
CA PRO A 326 -7.98 -6.45 30.21
C PRO A 326 -6.83 -6.29 31.21
N ASP A 327 -6.33 -7.39 31.76
CA ASP A 327 -5.23 -7.48 32.71
C ASP A 327 -3.91 -7.93 32.05
N GLY A 328 -3.85 -7.92 30.73
CA GLY A 328 -2.69 -8.37 29.95
C GLY A 328 -1.47 -7.48 30.14
N SER A 329 -0.30 -8.09 30.22
CA SER A 329 0.99 -7.39 30.36
C SER A 329 1.67 -7.26 28.99
N VAL A 330 1.83 -6.02 28.53
CA VAL A 330 2.58 -5.71 27.31
C VAL A 330 4.03 -6.20 27.38
N ASP A 331 4.70 -6.00 28.54
CA ASP A 331 6.08 -6.44 28.71
C ASP A 331 6.23 -7.97 28.60
N ARG A 332 5.25 -8.72 29.10
CA ARG A 332 5.27 -10.17 28.94
C ARG A 332 5.07 -10.61 27.48
N VAL A 333 4.18 -9.96 26.77
CA VAL A 333 3.96 -10.23 25.33
C VAL A 333 5.24 -9.94 24.55
N LEU A 334 5.88 -8.79 24.81
CA LEU A 334 7.14 -8.41 24.18
C LEU A 334 8.29 -9.38 24.51
N ALA A 335 8.36 -9.85 25.77
CA ALA A 335 9.38 -10.82 26.17
C ALA A 335 9.20 -12.17 25.47
N VAL A 336 7.97 -12.72 25.44
CA VAL A 336 7.69 -13.99 24.76
C VAL A 336 7.86 -13.87 23.25
N THR A 337 7.50 -12.71 22.67
CA THR A 337 7.77 -12.43 21.25
C THR A 337 9.25 -12.46 20.93
N ALA A 338 10.09 -11.84 21.79
CA ALA A 338 11.54 -11.87 21.64
C ALA A 338 12.09 -13.29 21.77
N GLU A 339 11.61 -14.07 22.75
CA GLU A 339 11.98 -15.50 22.88
C GLU A 339 11.71 -16.31 21.62
N GLU A 340 10.55 -16.11 20.97
CA GLU A 340 10.21 -16.86 19.75
C GLU A 340 11.04 -16.40 18.54
N ILE A 341 11.33 -15.08 18.43
CA ILE A 341 12.23 -14.55 17.41
C ILE A 341 13.65 -15.11 17.60
N ASP A 342 14.14 -15.13 18.86
CA ASP A 342 15.45 -15.67 19.20
C ASP A 342 15.54 -17.18 18.90
N ARG A 343 14.45 -17.95 19.12
CA ARG A 343 14.39 -19.36 18.72
C ARG A 343 14.50 -19.53 17.21
N VAL A 344 13.83 -18.70 16.41
CA VAL A 344 14.01 -18.73 14.95
C VAL A 344 15.47 -18.42 14.60
N ALA A 345 16.09 -17.44 15.26
CA ALA A 345 17.47 -17.05 15.00
C ALA A 345 18.50 -18.15 15.39
N GLN A 346 18.24 -18.90 16.46
CA GLN A 346 19.17 -19.91 17.00
C GLN A 346 18.92 -21.29 16.40
N ASP A 347 17.66 -21.74 16.43
CA ASP A 347 17.28 -23.12 16.09
C ASP A 347 16.82 -23.25 14.62
N GLY A 348 16.47 -22.12 13.98
CA GLY A 348 15.97 -22.08 12.62
C GLY A 348 14.51 -22.53 12.45
N LEU A 349 14.21 -22.98 11.24
CA LEU A 349 12.91 -23.52 10.82
C LEU A 349 13.11 -24.97 10.37
N ASP A 350 12.13 -25.83 10.62
CA ASP A 350 12.14 -27.10 9.91
C ASP A 350 11.70 -26.91 8.43
N GLU A 351 12.16 -27.82 7.57
CA GLU A 351 11.91 -27.77 6.13
C GLU A 351 10.40 -27.77 5.81
N ALA A 352 9.60 -28.48 6.61
CA ALA A 352 8.16 -28.55 6.42
C ALA A 352 7.47 -27.23 6.80
N GLU A 353 7.97 -26.52 7.84
CA GLU A 353 7.47 -25.22 8.26
C GLU A 353 7.73 -24.16 7.16
N LEU A 354 8.94 -24.07 6.66
CA LEU A 354 9.31 -23.13 5.60
C LEU A 354 8.53 -23.43 4.30
N THR A 355 8.52 -24.69 3.87
CA THR A 355 7.81 -25.11 2.65
C THR A 355 6.31 -24.79 2.71
N ARG A 356 5.68 -25.08 3.85
CA ARG A 356 4.25 -24.78 4.06
C ARG A 356 3.97 -23.29 4.02
N THR A 357 4.80 -22.47 4.67
CA THR A 357 4.66 -21.00 4.69
C THR A 357 4.79 -20.42 3.27
N VAL A 358 5.86 -20.75 2.55
CA VAL A 358 6.07 -20.28 1.17
C VAL A 358 4.96 -20.75 0.22
N ALA A 359 4.47 -21.98 0.38
CA ALA A 359 3.36 -22.49 -0.45
C ALA A 359 2.06 -21.70 -0.21
N ARG A 360 1.78 -21.30 1.04
CA ARG A 360 0.61 -20.47 1.37
C ARG A 360 0.75 -19.07 0.79
N MET A 361 1.88 -18.41 0.97
CA MET A 361 2.19 -17.10 0.40
C MET A 361 2.06 -17.11 -1.12
N SER A 362 2.67 -18.11 -1.77
CA SER A 362 2.58 -18.27 -3.23
C SER A 362 1.13 -18.48 -3.70
N THR A 363 0.34 -19.25 -2.95
CA THR A 363 -1.07 -19.49 -3.25
C THR A 363 -1.88 -18.18 -3.11
N HIS A 364 -1.59 -17.38 -2.09
CA HIS A 364 -2.23 -16.08 -1.90
C HIS A 364 -1.93 -15.14 -3.06
N LEU A 365 -0.66 -14.97 -3.42
CA LEU A 365 -0.23 -14.14 -4.54
C LEU A 365 -0.86 -14.54 -5.87
N LEU A 366 -0.97 -15.85 -6.13
CA LEU A 366 -1.60 -16.37 -7.35
C LEU A 366 -3.11 -16.10 -7.36
N ARG A 367 -3.80 -16.29 -6.22
CA ARG A 367 -5.24 -16.01 -6.11
C ARG A 367 -5.57 -14.52 -6.30
N GLU A 368 -4.76 -13.64 -5.75
CA GLU A 368 -4.92 -12.20 -5.97
C GLU A 368 -4.73 -11.83 -7.44
N ALA A 369 -3.78 -12.47 -8.13
CA ALA A 369 -3.56 -12.29 -9.57
C ALA A 369 -4.68 -12.87 -10.46
N ASP A 370 -5.66 -13.61 -9.90
CA ASP A 370 -6.80 -14.15 -10.67
C ASP A 370 -7.77 -13.04 -11.10
N THR A 371 -7.86 -11.93 -10.38
CA THR A 371 -8.74 -10.83 -10.79
C THR A 371 -8.06 -9.94 -11.83
N VAL A 372 -8.84 -9.50 -12.82
CA VAL A 372 -8.37 -8.60 -13.88
C VAL A 372 -7.87 -7.28 -13.28
N LEU A 373 -8.57 -6.76 -12.27
CA LEU A 373 -8.20 -5.53 -11.58
C LEU A 373 -6.84 -5.63 -10.89
N ASN A 374 -6.63 -6.67 -10.08
CA ASN A 374 -5.37 -6.82 -9.38
C ASN A 374 -4.19 -7.02 -10.33
N ARG A 375 -4.41 -7.66 -11.49
CA ARG A 375 -3.37 -7.73 -12.53
C ARG A 375 -3.02 -6.37 -13.08
N ALA A 376 -4.02 -5.54 -13.42
CA ALA A 376 -3.77 -4.18 -13.90
C ALA A 376 -3.02 -3.35 -12.85
N LEU A 377 -3.49 -3.34 -11.60
CA LEU A 377 -2.85 -2.62 -10.50
C LEU A 377 -1.41 -3.08 -10.27
N ARG A 378 -1.15 -4.38 -10.16
CA ARG A 378 0.20 -4.91 -9.93
C ARG A 378 1.16 -4.56 -11.07
N HIS A 379 0.72 -4.70 -12.33
CA HIS A 379 1.55 -4.30 -13.46
C HIS A 379 1.86 -2.80 -13.42
N ALA A 380 0.87 -1.95 -13.10
CA ALA A 380 1.07 -0.52 -13.00
C ALA A 380 2.01 -0.14 -11.84
N VAL A 381 1.78 -0.69 -10.64
CA VAL A 381 2.57 -0.40 -9.45
C VAL A 381 4.01 -0.89 -9.60
N TYR A 382 4.22 -2.13 -10.05
CA TYR A 382 5.57 -2.68 -10.18
C TYR A 382 6.35 -2.03 -11.33
N GLU A 383 5.67 -1.69 -12.43
CA GLU A 383 6.29 -0.85 -13.46
C GLU A 383 6.66 0.53 -12.92
N GLN A 384 5.78 1.14 -12.11
CA GLN A 384 6.00 2.47 -11.58
C GLN A 384 7.12 2.47 -10.51
N GLN A 385 7.09 1.54 -9.57
CA GLN A 385 8.04 1.50 -8.45
C GLN A 385 9.41 0.95 -8.87
N ARG A 386 9.44 -0.06 -9.73
CA ARG A 386 10.60 -0.92 -9.98
C ARG A 386 11.02 -0.99 -11.45
N ALA A 387 10.24 -0.43 -12.38
CA ALA A 387 10.38 -0.62 -13.81
C ALA A 387 10.40 -2.12 -14.22
N ASP A 388 9.68 -2.96 -13.45
CA ASP A 388 9.63 -4.41 -13.63
C ASP A 388 8.19 -4.94 -13.44
N PRO A 389 7.34 -4.88 -14.48
CA PRO A 389 5.97 -5.39 -14.40
C PRO A 389 5.92 -6.92 -14.29
N ALA A 390 7.04 -7.63 -14.58
CA ALA A 390 7.14 -9.08 -14.49
C ALA A 390 7.17 -9.59 -13.03
N LEU A 391 7.54 -8.74 -12.08
CA LEU A 391 7.73 -9.12 -10.69
C LEU A 391 6.51 -9.86 -10.13
N SER A 392 5.28 -9.48 -10.52
CA SER A 392 4.04 -10.14 -10.09
C SER A 392 4.02 -11.65 -10.37
N HIS A 393 4.65 -12.09 -11.46
CA HIS A 393 4.75 -13.50 -11.84
C HIS A 393 5.97 -14.20 -11.24
N GLU A 394 7.01 -13.44 -10.88
CA GLU A 394 8.25 -13.98 -10.35
C GLU A 394 8.24 -14.16 -8.83
N LEU A 395 7.43 -13.40 -8.10
CA LEU A 395 7.39 -13.43 -6.63
C LEU A 395 7.20 -14.83 -6.04
N PRO A 396 6.29 -15.70 -6.54
CA PRO A 396 6.15 -17.06 -6.00
C PRO A 396 7.44 -17.88 -6.12
N ARG A 397 8.17 -17.74 -7.24
CA ARG A 397 9.46 -18.40 -7.43
C ARG A 397 10.54 -17.82 -6.53
N ARG A 398 10.63 -16.49 -6.45
CA ARG A 398 11.61 -15.81 -5.60
C ARG A 398 11.39 -16.11 -4.11
N LEU A 399 10.14 -16.24 -3.66
CA LEU A 399 9.82 -16.68 -2.30
C LEU A 399 10.25 -18.13 -2.05
N ALA A 400 10.10 -19.01 -3.05
CA ALA A 400 10.53 -20.41 -2.95
C ALA A 400 12.07 -20.57 -2.92
N GLU A 401 12.81 -19.54 -3.31
CA GLU A 401 14.28 -19.50 -3.24
C GLU A 401 14.81 -19.00 -1.89
N VAL A 402 13.93 -18.51 -1.00
CA VAL A 402 14.32 -18.07 0.36
C VAL A 402 14.71 -19.30 1.18
N SER A 403 15.95 -19.30 1.65
CA SER A 403 16.48 -20.37 2.47
C SER A 403 16.20 -20.18 3.95
N GLU A 404 16.26 -21.27 4.70
CA GLU A 404 16.16 -21.27 6.17
C GLU A 404 17.25 -20.37 6.80
N ASP A 405 18.50 -20.47 6.33
CA ASP A 405 19.59 -19.62 6.80
C ASP A 405 19.32 -18.12 6.63
N GLN A 406 18.66 -17.72 5.54
CA GLN A 406 18.27 -16.32 5.32
C GLN A 406 17.20 -15.88 6.31
N VAL A 407 16.21 -16.72 6.61
CA VAL A 407 15.16 -16.40 7.60
C VAL A 407 15.76 -16.33 9.01
N ARG A 408 16.71 -17.22 9.36
CA ARG A 408 17.48 -17.15 10.61
C ARG A 408 18.24 -15.82 10.73
N ALA A 409 18.95 -15.44 9.66
CA ALA A 409 19.71 -14.19 9.64
C ALA A 409 18.80 -12.96 9.77
N ALA A 410 17.59 -12.98 9.16
CA ALA A 410 16.59 -11.94 9.33
C ALA A 410 16.09 -11.86 10.79
N ALA A 411 15.74 -12.99 11.40
CA ALA A 411 15.32 -13.06 12.79
C ALA A 411 16.39 -12.52 13.76
N ALA A 412 17.66 -12.88 13.54
CA ALA A 412 18.78 -12.41 14.36
C ALA A 412 18.99 -10.88 14.34
N ARG A 413 18.43 -10.19 13.35
CA ARG A 413 18.47 -8.72 13.26
C ARG A 413 17.31 -8.01 13.95
N LEU A 414 16.25 -8.72 14.33
CA LEU A 414 15.07 -8.17 15.02
C LEU A 414 15.31 -8.06 16.53
N SER A 415 16.31 -7.32 16.95
CA SER A 415 16.60 -7.15 18.38
C SER A 415 15.63 -6.16 19.05
N ALA A 416 15.39 -6.36 20.35
CA ALA A 416 14.56 -5.47 21.17
C ALA A 416 15.08 -4.01 21.17
N ASN A 417 16.38 -3.82 21.05
CA ASN A 417 17.00 -2.49 21.04
C ASN A 417 16.82 -1.71 19.73
N ARG A 418 16.22 -2.31 18.70
CA ARG A 418 16.04 -1.68 17.39
C ARG A 418 14.57 -1.72 16.95
N ARG A 419 13.66 -1.55 17.89
CA ARG A 419 12.22 -1.54 17.61
C ARG A 419 11.52 -0.29 18.13
N ALA A 420 10.42 0.04 17.50
CA ALA A 420 9.43 0.97 18.03
C ALA A 420 8.25 0.20 18.60
N VAL A 421 7.70 0.69 19.71
CA VAL A 421 6.56 0.08 20.41
C VAL A 421 5.50 1.14 20.69
N VAL A 422 4.25 0.82 20.34
CA VAL A 422 3.09 1.65 20.67
C VAL A 422 2.08 0.81 21.44
N GLU A 423 1.60 1.37 22.55
CA GLU A 423 0.61 0.74 23.40
C GLU A 423 -0.70 1.52 23.36
N VAL A 424 -1.80 0.82 23.24
CA VAL A 424 -3.15 1.36 23.43
C VAL A 424 -3.63 1.04 24.83
N VAL A 425 -3.89 2.08 25.60
CA VAL A 425 -4.53 1.97 26.90
C VAL A 425 -6.03 2.25 26.72
N PRO A 426 -6.93 1.32 27.07
CA PRO A 426 -8.36 1.58 27.02
C PRO A 426 -8.71 2.77 27.90
N GLY A 427 -9.46 3.72 27.36
CA GLY A 427 -10.03 4.78 28.17
C GLY A 427 -11.11 4.17 29.07
N GLY A 428 -10.85 3.99 30.34
CA GLY A 428 -11.81 3.40 31.29
C GLY A 428 -13.19 4.07 31.19
N GLY A 429 -14.02 3.54 30.30
CA GLY A 429 -15.42 3.87 30.24
C GLY A 429 -16.08 3.28 31.47
N ALA A 430 -16.69 4.13 32.29
CA ALA A 430 -17.61 3.69 33.32
C ALA A 430 -18.60 2.69 32.68
N ARG A 431 -18.60 1.46 33.18
CA ARG A 431 -19.67 0.48 32.95
C ARG A 431 -20.99 1.00 33.46
#